data_89bd6152783d710fbe4ca970ff872454
#
_entry.id   89bd6152783d710fbe4ca970ff872454
#
_cell.length_a   1.000
_cell.length_b   1.000
_cell.length_c   1.000
_cell.angle_alpha   90.00
_cell.angle_beta   90.00
_cell.angle_gamma   90.00
#
_symmetry.space_group_name_H-M   'P 1'
#
loop_
_entity.id
_entity.type
_entity.pdbx_description
1 polymer ?
#
loop_
_entity_poly.entity_id
_entity_poly.type
_entity_poly.pdbx_seq_one_letter_code
_entity_poly.pdbx_strand_id
1 'polypeptide(L)'
;MKKTLIAAALSMLVASPAFAAESADIVVVGSGGAGLSSAITATERGAKVIVLEKMAYFGGNSNRSEGGMNAAGTKQQIADGVTDDSPAIFYADTMKGGHNLNNPALLKTLT
;
A
#
# COMPACT_ATOMS: atom_id res chain seq x y z
N MET A 1 9.04 58.99 -7.70
CA MET A 1 8.36 58.14 -6.71
C MET A 1 7.40 57.11 -7.32
N LYS A 2 6.59 57.40 -8.35
CA LYS A 2 5.65 56.41 -8.95
C LYS A 2 6.32 55.25 -9.69
N LYS A 3 7.50 55.43 -10.31
CA LYS A 3 8.22 54.38 -11.06
C LYS A 3 8.92 53.36 -10.16
N THR A 4 9.34 53.75 -8.96
CA THR A 4 9.97 52.84 -7.99
C THR A 4 8.97 51.96 -7.31
N LEU A 5 7.73 52.40 -7.10
CA LEU A 5 6.63 51.59 -6.53
C LEU A 5 6.15 50.49 -7.50
N ILE A 6 6.17 50.73 -8.79
CA ILE A 6 5.80 49.75 -9.82
C ILE A 6 6.87 48.66 -9.92
N ALA A 7 8.15 48.98 -9.82
CA ALA A 7 9.23 47.99 -9.81
C ALA A 7 9.21 47.08 -8.56
N ALA A 8 8.87 47.62 -7.39
CA ALA A 8 8.72 46.85 -6.16
C ALA A 8 7.50 45.93 -6.18
N ALA A 9 6.39 46.33 -6.79
CA ALA A 9 5.21 45.52 -6.97
C ALA A 9 5.42 44.37 -7.96
N LEU A 10 6.22 44.58 -9.01
CA LEU A 10 6.53 43.56 -10.02
C LEU A 10 7.49 42.50 -9.50
N SER A 11 8.40 42.84 -8.57
CA SER A 11 9.32 41.89 -7.94
C SER A 11 8.66 40.98 -6.92
N MET A 12 7.53 41.37 -6.32
CA MET A 12 6.75 40.53 -5.44
C MET A 12 5.90 39.46 -6.18
N LEU A 13 5.61 39.69 -7.47
CA LEU A 13 4.82 38.72 -8.25
C LEU A 13 5.63 37.52 -8.74
N VAL A 14 6.95 37.55 -8.65
CA VAL A 14 7.84 36.48 -9.14
C VAL A 14 8.39 35.61 -8.01
N ALA A 15 8.08 35.90 -6.75
CA ALA A 15 8.39 35.03 -5.64
C ALA A 15 7.35 33.89 -5.57
N SER A 16 7.40 32.98 -6.53
CA SER A 16 6.75 31.70 -6.39
C SER A 16 7.30 31.04 -5.12
N PRO A 17 6.45 30.57 -4.18
CA PRO A 17 6.96 29.82 -3.05
C PRO A 17 7.74 28.63 -3.63
N ALA A 18 9.02 28.57 -3.34
CA ALA A 18 9.82 27.40 -3.63
C ALA A 18 9.28 26.29 -2.75
N PHE A 19 8.37 25.47 -3.29
CA PHE A 19 7.99 24.22 -2.65
C PHE A 19 9.27 23.39 -2.58
N ALA A 20 9.77 23.15 -1.38
CA ALA A 20 10.86 22.22 -1.20
C ALA A 20 10.40 20.86 -1.76
N ALA A 21 11.11 20.37 -2.76
CA ALA A 21 10.82 19.04 -3.30
C ALA A 21 11.08 18.02 -2.19
N GLU A 22 10.08 17.22 -1.85
CA GLU A 22 10.28 16.09 -0.98
C GLU A 22 11.10 15.02 -1.71
N SER A 23 12.09 14.47 -1.02
CA SER A 23 12.88 13.36 -1.54
C SER A 23 12.51 12.07 -0.82
N ALA A 24 12.44 10.98 -1.55
CA ALA A 24 12.26 9.64 -1.02
C ALA A 24 13.12 8.65 -1.78
N ASP A 25 13.46 7.53 -1.13
CA ASP A 25 14.14 6.41 -1.79
C ASP A 25 13.14 5.63 -2.65
N ILE A 26 11.89 5.55 -2.19
CA ILE A 26 10.80 4.82 -2.85
C ILE A 26 9.52 5.65 -2.83
N VAL A 27 8.85 5.72 -3.97
CA VAL A 27 7.51 6.28 -4.10
C VAL A 27 6.53 5.15 -4.41
N VAL A 28 5.55 4.94 -3.52
CA VAL A 28 4.48 3.97 -3.69
C VAL A 28 3.23 4.68 -4.19
N VAL A 29 2.67 4.26 -5.30
CA VAL A 29 1.45 4.85 -5.87
C VAL A 29 0.25 3.97 -5.55
N GLY A 30 -0.63 4.48 -4.70
CA GLY A 30 -1.82 3.80 -4.18
C GLY A 30 -1.61 3.23 -2.78
N SER A 31 -2.58 3.46 -1.90
CA SER A 31 -2.57 3.04 -0.50
C SER A 31 -3.51 1.86 -0.20
N GLY A 32 -3.81 1.02 -1.20
CA GLY A 32 -4.50 -0.26 -0.98
C GLY A 32 -3.61 -1.26 -0.26
N GLY A 33 -4.13 -2.47 0.00
CA GLY A 33 -3.40 -3.51 0.73
C GLY A 33 -1.99 -3.78 0.20
N ALA A 34 -1.81 -3.90 -1.12
CA ALA A 34 -0.50 -4.11 -1.72
C ALA A 34 0.44 -2.91 -1.55
N GLY A 35 -0.06 -1.69 -1.76
CA GLY A 35 0.75 -0.47 -1.61
C GLY A 35 1.22 -0.26 -0.17
N LEU A 36 0.33 -0.41 0.80
CA LEU A 36 0.68 -0.27 2.22
C LEU A 36 1.64 -1.37 2.68
N SER A 37 1.45 -2.63 2.26
CA SER A 37 2.37 -3.72 2.58
C SER A 37 3.77 -3.46 2.01
N SER A 38 3.85 -2.96 0.77
CA SER A 38 5.13 -2.58 0.14
C SER A 38 5.80 -1.44 0.89
N ALA A 39 5.03 -0.41 1.28
CA ALA A 39 5.54 0.75 2.01
C ALA A 39 6.08 0.35 3.39
N ILE A 40 5.34 -0.47 4.14
CA ILE A 40 5.76 -0.98 5.46
C ILE A 40 7.06 -1.76 5.31
N THR A 41 7.10 -2.74 4.40
CA THR A 41 8.29 -3.57 4.19
C THR A 41 9.53 -2.74 3.81
N ALA A 42 9.36 -1.72 2.97
CA ALA A 42 10.45 -0.84 2.57
C ALA A 42 10.94 0.02 3.77
N THR A 43 10.01 0.55 4.56
CA THR A 43 10.34 1.36 5.74
C THR A 43 11.03 0.52 6.81
N GLU A 44 10.61 -0.72 7.06
CA GLU A 44 11.27 -1.66 7.97
C GLU A 44 12.72 -1.98 7.56
N ARG A 45 13.04 -1.83 6.27
CA ARG A 45 14.39 -1.97 5.72
C ARG A 45 15.18 -0.65 5.68
N GLY A 46 14.65 0.41 6.27
CA GLY A 46 15.33 1.69 6.43
C GLY A 46 15.14 2.67 5.26
N ALA A 47 14.30 2.35 4.27
CA ALA A 47 14.03 3.27 3.17
C ALA A 47 13.09 4.41 3.59
N LYS A 48 13.35 5.63 3.10
CA LYS A 48 12.41 6.74 3.19
C LYS A 48 11.34 6.56 2.10
N VAL A 49 10.10 6.35 2.52
CA VAL A 49 8.99 6.05 1.61
C VAL A 49 7.97 7.18 1.59
N ILE A 50 7.52 7.56 0.40
CA ILE A 50 6.35 8.42 0.18
C ILE A 50 5.26 7.58 -0.46
N VAL A 51 4.06 7.59 0.14
CA VAL A 51 2.86 6.96 -0.44
C VAL A 51 1.98 8.04 -1.04
N LEU A 52 1.68 7.90 -2.33
CA LEU A 52 0.77 8.79 -3.05
C LEU A 52 -0.60 8.12 -3.17
N GLU A 53 -1.65 8.79 -2.71
CA GLU A 53 -3.03 8.33 -2.82
C GLU A 53 -3.87 9.39 -3.53
N LYS A 54 -4.67 8.97 -4.53
CA LYS A 54 -5.54 9.90 -5.27
C LYS A 54 -6.83 10.25 -4.53
N MET A 55 -7.26 9.37 -3.61
CA MET A 55 -8.46 9.57 -2.82
C MET A 55 -8.15 10.36 -1.55
N ALA A 56 -9.16 10.98 -0.97
CA ALA A 56 -9.02 11.71 0.29
C ALA A 56 -8.82 10.81 1.52
N TYR A 57 -8.82 9.49 1.34
CA TYR A 57 -8.65 8.49 2.41
C TYR A 57 -7.82 7.32 1.91
N PHE A 58 -7.12 6.67 2.84
CA PHE A 58 -6.27 5.52 2.57
C PHE A 58 -7.05 4.21 2.46
N GLY A 59 -6.41 3.17 1.92
CA GLY A 59 -6.88 1.79 1.95
C GLY A 59 -7.50 1.30 0.65
N GLY A 60 -7.89 2.18 -0.27
CA GLY A 60 -8.50 1.79 -1.54
C GLY A 60 -9.70 0.84 -1.35
N ASN A 61 -9.78 -0.20 -2.16
CA ASN A 61 -10.83 -1.22 -2.02
C ASN A 61 -10.67 -2.08 -0.76
N SER A 62 -9.46 -2.22 -0.23
CA SER A 62 -9.23 -2.96 1.03
C SER A 62 -9.98 -2.34 2.20
N ASN A 63 -10.13 -1.02 2.22
CA ASN A 63 -10.91 -0.31 3.26
C ASN A 63 -12.44 -0.53 3.15
N ARG A 64 -12.90 -1.16 2.08
CA ARG A 64 -14.31 -1.51 1.83
C ARG A 64 -14.59 -2.99 1.96
N SER A 65 -13.57 -3.77 2.27
CA SER A 65 -13.70 -5.20 2.55
C SER A 65 -14.15 -5.44 3.99
N GLU A 66 -14.56 -6.66 4.29
CA GLU A 66 -14.94 -7.07 5.65
C GLU A 66 -13.74 -7.20 6.60
N GLY A 67 -12.52 -6.99 6.11
CA GLY A 67 -11.29 -7.05 6.89
C GLY A 67 -10.72 -8.45 7.10
N GLY A 68 -11.39 -9.48 6.61
CA GLY A 68 -10.89 -10.86 6.66
C GLY A 68 -9.78 -11.08 5.61
N MET A 69 -8.74 -11.80 5.98
CA MET A 69 -7.69 -12.30 5.10
C MET A 69 -7.47 -13.78 5.38
N ASN A 70 -7.69 -14.61 4.37
CA ASN A 70 -7.42 -16.05 4.49
C ASN A 70 -5.91 -16.28 4.54
N ALA A 71 -5.49 -17.07 5.51
CA ALA A 71 -4.10 -17.47 5.68
C ALA A 71 -4.06 -18.82 6.43
N ALA A 72 -3.06 -19.63 6.19
CA ALA A 72 -2.90 -20.95 6.80
C ALA A 72 -1.60 -21.02 7.61
N GLY A 73 -1.61 -21.80 8.69
CA GLY A 73 -0.43 -22.05 9.53
C GLY A 73 0.11 -20.78 10.21
N THR A 74 -0.75 -19.83 10.54
CA THR A 74 -0.35 -18.58 11.17
C THR A 74 -0.01 -18.77 12.65
N LYS A 75 0.82 -17.85 13.19
CA LYS A 75 1.14 -17.84 14.62
C LYS A 75 -0.10 -17.70 15.51
N GLN A 76 -1.11 -16.97 15.03
CA GLN A 76 -2.40 -16.80 15.71
C GLN A 76 -3.17 -18.11 15.77
N GLN A 77 -3.30 -18.81 14.66
CA GLN A 77 -3.94 -20.14 14.62
C GLN A 77 -3.27 -21.11 15.58
N ILE A 78 -1.94 -21.16 15.58
CA ILE A 78 -1.18 -22.04 16.49
C ILE A 78 -1.43 -21.64 17.96
N ALA A 79 -1.47 -20.36 18.28
CA ALA A 79 -1.75 -19.86 19.62
C ALA A 79 -3.18 -20.21 20.09
N ASP A 80 -4.12 -20.26 19.15
CA ASP A 80 -5.53 -20.64 19.39
C ASP A 80 -5.77 -22.17 19.35
N GLY A 81 -4.69 -22.94 19.21
CA GLY A 81 -4.75 -24.43 19.22
C GLY A 81 -5.07 -25.06 17.87
N VAL A 82 -5.13 -24.29 16.78
CA VAL A 82 -5.29 -24.82 15.43
C VAL A 82 -3.92 -25.21 14.88
N THR A 83 -3.61 -26.51 14.90
CA THR A 83 -2.29 -27.05 14.54
C THR A 83 -2.30 -27.91 13.28
N ASP A 84 -3.48 -28.19 12.73
CA ASP A 84 -3.71 -29.10 11.61
C ASP A 84 -3.94 -28.35 10.27
N ASP A 85 -3.91 -27.02 10.29
CA ASP A 85 -4.00 -26.22 9.08
C ASP A 85 -2.62 -26.02 8.43
N SER A 86 -2.61 -25.89 7.09
CA SER A 86 -1.37 -25.74 6.32
C SER A 86 -1.61 -25.10 4.96
N PRO A 87 -0.57 -24.53 4.33
CA PRO A 87 -0.65 -24.07 2.94
C PRO A 87 -1.19 -25.11 1.96
N ALA A 88 -0.89 -26.40 2.18
CA ALA A 88 -1.39 -27.48 1.33
C ALA A 88 -2.90 -27.69 1.48
N ILE A 89 -3.43 -27.60 2.71
CA ILE A 89 -4.87 -27.68 2.99
C ILE A 89 -5.56 -26.44 2.40
N PHE A 90 -5.02 -25.24 2.65
CA PHE A 90 -5.56 -24.01 2.10
C PHE A 90 -5.63 -24.05 0.56
N TYR A 91 -4.57 -24.56 -0.10
CA TYR A 91 -4.58 -24.78 -1.54
C TYR A 91 -5.68 -25.73 -1.99
N ALA A 92 -5.77 -26.91 -1.35
CA ALA A 92 -6.76 -27.93 -1.72
C ALA A 92 -8.19 -27.45 -1.55
N ASP A 93 -8.49 -26.80 -0.43
CA ASP A 93 -9.81 -26.25 -0.13
C ASP A 93 -10.19 -25.12 -1.09
N THR A 94 -9.25 -24.26 -1.43
CA THR A 94 -9.48 -23.18 -2.39
C THR A 94 -9.69 -23.72 -3.81
N MET A 95 -8.94 -24.75 -4.23
CA MET A 95 -9.18 -25.43 -5.50
C MET A 95 -10.56 -26.04 -5.55
N LYS A 96 -10.94 -26.76 -4.50
CA LYS A 96 -12.27 -27.38 -4.36
C LYS A 96 -13.39 -26.34 -4.38
N GLY A 97 -13.27 -25.27 -3.57
CA GLY A 97 -14.24 -24.18 -3.51
C GLY A 97 -14.40 -23.44 -4.83
N GLY A 98 -13.35 -23.33 -5.62
CA GLY A 98 -13.35 -22.78 -6.99
C GLY A 98 -13.72 -23.80 -8.07
N HIS A 99 -14.26 -24.98 -7.70
CA HIS A 99 -14.63 -26.05 -8.62
C HIS A 99 -13.47 -26.46 -9.57
N ASN A 100 -12.22 -26.34 -9.14
CA ASN A 100 -11.00 -26.55 -9.92
C ASN A 100 -10.86 -25.64 -11.16
N LEU A 101 -11.56 -24.53 -11.19
CA LEU A 101 -11.42 -23.50 -12.25
C LEU A 101 -10.31 -22.48 -11.97
N ASN A 102 -9.75 -22.51 -10.75
CA ASN A 102 -8.65 -21.66 -10.34
C ASN A 102 -7.40 -21.92 -11.19
N ASN A 103 -6.60 -20.86 -11.44
CA ASN A 103 -5.27 -21.05 -11.98
C ASN A 103 -4.33 -21.66 -10.91
N PRO A 104 -3.85 -22.90 -11.09
CA PRO A 104 -3.08 -23.59 -10.04
C PRO A 104 -1.76 -22.88 -9.68
N ALA A 105 -1.09 -22.27 -10.68
CA ALA A 105 0.18 -21.58 -10.44
C ALA A 105 0.00 -20.32 -9.60
N LEU A 106 -1.03 -19.52 -9.90
CA LEU A 106 -1.35 -18.32 -9.13
C LEU A 106 -1.82 -18.69 -7.72
N LEU A 107 -2.64 -19.73 -7.58
CA LEU A 107 -3.12 -20.18 -6.27
C LEU A 107 -1.96 -20.66 -5.41
N LYS A 108 -1.01 -21.42 -5.97
CA LYS A 108 0.18 -21.86 -5.23
C LYS A 108 1.05 -20.70 -4.73
N THR A 109 0.99 -19.55 -5.39
CA THR A 109 1.71 -18.35 -4.94
C THR A 109 0.98 -17.65 -3.80
N LEU A 110 -0.35 -17.78 -3.75
CA LEU A 110 -1.20 -17.18 -2.72
C LEU A 110 -1.15 -17.97 -1.41
N THR A 111 -1.10 -19.28 -1.49
CA THR A 111 -1.16 -20.22 -0.35
C THR A 111 0.22 -20.68 0.08
#